data_35b288dae24e776752383b397a69a240
#
_entry.id   35b288dae24e776752383b397a69a240
#
_cell.length_a   1.000
_cell.length_b   1.000
_cell.length_c   1.000
_cell.angle_alpha   90.00
_cell.angle_beta   90.00
_cell.angle_gamma   90.00
#
_symmetry.space_group_name_H-M   'P 1'
#
loop_
_entity.id
_entity.type
_entity.pdbx_description
1 polymer ?
#
loop_
_entity_poly.entity_id
_entity_poly.type
_entity_poly.pdbx_seq_one_letter_code
_entity_poly.pdbx_strand_id
1 'polypeptide(L)'
;MKFTIRIFFRENFNNSIFERELKKSLEEISVSVSSISFNQFEEKYIHNKRNIIEVNVEVKGDVIDYRTVFGCVFLVLDELSLNLSGLDINE
;
A
#
# COMPACT_ATOMS: atom_id res chain seq x y z
N MET A 1 -3.30 13.21 -8.41
CA MET A 1 -4.02 12.72 -7.23
C MET A 1 -3.07 11.93 -6.34
N LYS A 2 -3.18 12.10 -5.05
CA LYS A 2 -2.30 11.45 -4.06
C LYS A 2 -3.11 10.59 -3.11
N PHE A 3 -2.59 9.41 -2.77
CA PHE A 3 -3.16 8.57 -1.72
C PHE A 3 -2.10 8.20 -0.71
N THR A 4 -2.53 7.94 0.50
CA THR A 4 -1.72 7.35 1.54
C THR A 4 -2.33 6.01 1.93
N ILE A 5 -1.53 4.96 1.84
CA ILE A 5 -1.94 3.60 2.24
C ILE A 5 -1.13 3.26 3.48
N ARG A 6 -1.81 2.92 4.57
CA ARG A 6 -1.17 2.43 5.79
C ARG A 6 -1.42 0.96 5.93
N ILE A 7 -0.34 0.19 5.97
CA ILE A 7 -0.37 -1.25 6.08
C ILE A 7 0.18 -1.65 7.45
N PHE A 8 -0.64 -2.34 8.22
CA PHE A 8 -0.29 -2.84 9.54
C PHE A 8 0.03 -4.32 9.43
N PHE A 9 1.24 -4.71 9.83
CA PHE A 9 1.69 -6.08 9.62
C PHE A 9 2.61 -6.53 10.76
N ARG A 10 2.79 -7.84 10.88
CA ARG A 10 3.61 -8.48 11.92
C ARG A 10 4.90 -9.09 11.41
N GLU A 11 5.05 -9.19 10.09
CA GLU A 11 6.18 -9.84 9.42
C GLU A 11 7.06 -8.84 8.70
N ASN A 12 8.14 -9.34 8.08
CA ASN A 12 8.98 -8.53 7.22
C ASN A 12 8.22 -8.15 5.94
N PHE A 13 8.36 -6.90 5.56
CA PHE A 13 7.74 -6.34 4.36
C PHE A 13 8.80 -5.94 3.35
N ASN A 14 8.66 -6.42 2.11
CA ASN A 14 9.56 -6.05 1.03
C ASN A 14 8.97 -4.89 0.22
N ASN A 15 9.48 -3.68 0.47
CA ASN A 15 9.02 -2.46 -0.19
C ASN A 15 9.18 -2.52 -1.71
N SER A 16 10.30 -3.05 -2.19
CA SER A 16 10.61 -3.09 -3.63
C SER A 16 9.64 -4.00 -4.39
N ILE A 17 9.33 -5.15 -3.84
CA ILE A 17 8.36 -6.08 -4.44
C ILE A 17 6.96 -5.46 -4.43
N PHE A 18 6.55 -4.89 -3.30
CA PHE A 18 5.25 -4.25 -3.18
C PHE A 18 5.09 -3.09 -4.17
N GLU A 19 6.10 -2.23 -4.26
CA GLU A 19 6.12 -1.10 -5.21
C GLU A 19 5.94 -1.58 -6.65
N ARG A 20 6.73 -2.57 -7.06
CA ARG A 20 6.67 -3.13 -8.40
C ARG A 20 5.30 -3.72 -8.72
N GLU A 21 4.77 -4.53 -7.84
CA GLU A 21 3.49 -5.21 -8.06
C GLU A 21 2.31 -4.22 -8.01
N LEU A 22 2.34 -3.24 -7.12
CA LEU A 22 1.31 -2.21 -7.05
C LEU A 22 1.31 -1.34 -8.30
N LYS A 23 2.48 -0.91 -8.76
CA LYS A 23 2.62 -0.13 -9.98
C LYS A 23 2.09 -0.88 -11.18
N LYS A 24 2.46 -2.16 -11.32
CA LYS A 24 1.99 -3.03 -12.38
C LYS A 24 0.47 -3.18 -12.35
N SER A 25 -0.11 -3.42 -11.19
CA SER A 25 -1.55 -3.58 -11.01
C SER A 25 -2.32 -2.32 -11.39
N LEU A 26 -1.83 -1.15 -11.01
CA LEU A 26 -2.45 0.13 -11.36
C LEU A 26 -2.32 0.44 -12.86
N GLU A 27 -1.17 0.15 -13.46
CA GLU A 27 -0.95 0.35 -14.89
C GLU A 27 -1.82 -0.58 -15.76
N GLU A 28 -2.13 -1.78 -15.28
CA GLU A 28 -3.04 -2.71 -15.98
C GLU A 28 -4.46 -2.16 -16.11
N ILE A 29 -4.88 -1.29 -15.21
CA ILE A 29 -6.18 -0.60 -15.27
C ILE A 29 -6.06 0.83 -15.82
N SER A 30 -4.99 1.11 -16.55
CA SER A 30 -4.70 2.40 -17.19
C SER A 30 -4.51 3.57 -16.22
N VAL A 31 -4.02 3.28 -15.04
CA VAL A 31 -3.64 4.30 -14.05
C VAL A 31 -2.13 4.51 -14.09
N SER A 32 -1.70 5.69 -14.50
CA SER A 32 -0.28 6.04 -14.55
C SER A 32 0.22 6.51 -13.19
N VAL A 33 1.24 5.83 -12.67
CA VAL A 33 1.85 6.16 -11.38
C VAL A 33 3.00 7.13 -11.59
N SER A 34 2.95 8.29 -10.91
CA SER A 34 4.02 9.29 -10.94
C SER A 34 5.11 9.00 -9.93
N SER A 35 4.73 8.59 -8.72
CA SER A 35 5.70 8.26 -7.67
C SER A 35 5.07 7.35 -6.62
N ILE A 36 5.93 6.53 -6.00
CA ILE A 36 5.60 5.74 -4.82
C ILE A 36 6.73 5.91 -3.82
N SER A 37 6.40 6.31 -2.60
CA SER A 37 7.37 6.44 -1.51
C SER A 37 6.88 5.72 -0.26
N PHE A 38 7.82 5.34 0.61
CA PHE A 38 7.56 4.54 1.79
C PHE A 38 8.10 5.22 3.04
N ASN A 39 7.30 5.18 4.10
CA ASN A 39 7.75 5.51 5.47
C ASN A 39 7.40 4.34 6.37
N GLN A 40 8.36 3.91 7.17
CA GLN A 40 8.16 2.79 8.09
C GLN A 40 8.14 3.29 9.52
N PHE A 41 7.13 2.84 10.27
CA PHE A 41 6.93 3.16 11.68
C PHE A 41 6.79 1.87 12.48
N GLU A 42 7.07 1.96 13.76
CA GLU A 42 6.91 0.86 14.69
C GLU A 42 6.10 1.34 15.88
N GLU A 43 4.98 0.66 16.15
CA GLU A 43 4.19 0.88 17.36
C GLU A 43 4.49 -0.22 18.36
N LYS A 44 4.85 0.17 19.57
CA LYS A 44 5.09 -0.76 20.70
C LYS A 44 3.95 -0.67 21.69
N TYR A 45 3.29 -1.80 21.91
CA TYR A 45 2.35 -1.98 23.01
C TYR A 45 3.03 -2.77 24.14
N ILE A 46 2.42 -2.79 25.31
CA ILE A 46 3.00 -3.41 26.51
C ILE A 46 3.49 -4.86 26.29
N HIS A 47 2.85 -5.62 25.41
CA HIS A 47 3.21 -7.01 25.10
C HIS A 47 3.30 -7.32 23.61
N ASN A 48 3.05 -6.34 22.73
CA ASN A 48 3.00 -6.53 21.29
C ASN A 48 3.71 -5.42 20.54
N LYS A 49 4.26 -5.78 19.42
CA LYS A 49 4.90 -4.86 18.49
C LYS A 49 4.16 -4.93 17.14
N ARG A 50 3.82 -3.78 16.60
CA ARG A 50 3.18 -3.68 15.30
C ARG A 50 4.00 -2.79 14.38
N ASN A 51 4.26 -3.28 13.18
CA ASN A 51 4.92 -2.50 12.14
C ASN A 51 3.87 -1.82 11.27
N ILE A 52 4.14 -0.58 10.90
CA ILE A 52 3.29 0.21 10.03
C ILE A 52 4.13 0.69 8.86
N ILE A 53 3.70 0.40 7.64
CA ILE A 53 4.25 1.01 6.45
C ILE A 53 3.22 1.98 5.89
N GLU A 54 3.64 3.22 5.74
CA GLU A 54 2.89 4.25 5.04
C GLU A 54 3.42 4.34 3.62
N VAL A 55 2.55 4.06 2.66
CA VAL A 55 2.86 4.13 1.24
C VAL A 55 2.18 5.36 0.66
N ASN A 56 2.96 6.29 0.14
CA ASN A 56 2.43 7.48 -0.51
C ASN A 56 2.50 7.27 -2.02
N VAL A 57 1.34 7.27 -2.66
CA VAL A 57 1.21 7.03 -4.09
C VAL A 57 0.68 8.30 -4.75
N GLU A 58 1.39 8.75 -5.77
CA GLU A 58 0.95 9.85 -6.62
C GLU A 58 0.67 9.31 -8.03
N VAL A 59 -0.52 9.58 -8.55
CA VAL A 59 -0.95 9.14 -9.87
C VAL A 59 -1.34 10.34 -10.73
N LYS A 60 -1.24 10.17 -12.06
CA LYS A 60 -1.66 11.19 -13.02
C LYS A 60 -3.17 11.08 -13.24
N GLY A 61 -3.84 12.24 -13.22
CA GLY A 61 -5.28 12.33 -13.47
C GLY A 61 -6.11 12.40 -12.20
N ASP A 62 -7.37 12.85 -12.38
CA ASP A 62 -8.24 13.20 -11.26
C ASP A 62 -9.36 12.17 -11.00
N VAL A 63 -9.44 11.14 -11.82
CA VAL A 63 -10.60 10.23 -11.80
C VAL A 63 -10.18 8.83 -11.39
N ILE A 64 -9.82 8.68 -10.12
CA ILE A 64 -9.61 7.36 -9.57
C ILE A 64 -10.58 7.15 -8.42
N ASP A 65 -11.43 6.16 -8.58
CA ASP A 65 -12.28 5.69 -7.50
C ASP A 65 -11.40 4.99 -6.47
N TYR A 66 -11.55 5.35 -5.21
CA TYR A 66 -10.91 4.70 -4.07
C TYR A 66 -11.03 3.18 -4.09
N ARG A 67 -12.20 2.68 -4.49
CA ARG A 67 -12.47 1.25 -4.56
C ARG A 67 -11.53 0.53 -5.51
N THR A 68 -11.18 1.18 -6.61
CA THR A 68 -10.25 0.64 -7.61
C THR A 68 -8.85 0.51 -7.02
N VAL A 69 -8.37 1.56 -6.36
CA VAL A 69 -7.06 1.54 -5.70
C VAL A 69 -7.03 0.51 -4.57
N PHE A 70 -8.07 0.47 -3.77
CA PHE A 70 -8.21 -0.48 -2.67
C PHE A 70 -8.16 -1.92 -3.19
N GLY A 71 -8.88 -2.20 -4.29
CA GLY A 71 -8.86 -3.51 -4.94
C GLY A 71 -7.48 -3.91 -5.42
N CYS A 72 -6.73 -2.99 -6.05
CA CYS A 72 -5.35 -3.23 -6.47
C CYS A 72 -4.43 -3.53 -5.30
N VAL A 73 -4.54 -2.77 -4.21
CA VAL A 73 -3.75 -2.98 -3.00
C VAL A 73 -4.04 -4.35 -2.39
N PHE A 74 -5.32 -4.73 -2.29
CA PHE A 74 -5.70 -6.04 -1.78
C PHE A 74 -5.17 -7.19 -2.62
N LEU A 75 -5.24 -7.08 -3.94
CA LEU A 75 -4.70 -8.10 -4.85
C LEU A 75 -3.21 -8.30 -4.63
N VAL A 76 -2.47 -7.19 -4.55
CA VAL A 76 -1.02 -7.25 -4.34
C VAL A 76 -0.68 -7.87 -2.99
N LEU A 77 -1.36 -7.49 -1.94
CA LEU A 77 -1.14 -8.04 -0.60
C LEU A 77 -1.48 -9.52 -0.52
N ASP A 78 -2.54 -9.94 -1.21
CA ASP A 78 -2.92 -11.35 -1.30
C ASP A 78 -1.87 -12.17 -2.05
N GLU A 79 -1.38 -11.65 -3.18
CA GLU A 79 -0.30 -12.29 -3.95
C GLU A 79 0.99 -12.43 -3.15
N LEU A 80 1.30 -11.47 -2.29
CA LEU A 80 2.47 -11.52 -1.43
C LEU A 80 2.28 -12.36 -0.17
N SER A 81 1.07 -12.88 0.05
CA SER A 81 0.72 -13.72 1.21
C SER A 81 1.07 -13.08 2.55
N LEU A 82 0.86 -11.78 2.68
CA LEU A 82 1.18 -11.04 3.89
C LEU A 82 0.09 -11.18 4.95
N ASN A 83 0.51 -11.45 6.18
CA ASN A 83 -0.37 -11.43 7.34
C ASN A 83 -0.59 -10.00 7.80
N LEU A 84 -1.72 -9.43 7.42
CA LEU A 84 -2.09 -8.09 7.79
C LEU A 84 -2.86 -8.07 9.11
N SER A 85 -2.54 -7.11 9.96
CA SER A 85 -3.38 -6.77 11.11
C SER A 85 -4.32 -5.60 10.83
N GLY A 86 -4.15 -4.93 9.71
CA GLY A 86 -5.04 -3.86 9.28
C GLY A 86 -4.59 -3.18 8.00
N LEU A 87 -5.49 -2.44 7.40
CA LEU A 87 -5.25 -1.66 6.19
C LEU A 87 -6.10 -0.40 6.23
N ASP A 88 -5.52 0.73 5.88
CA ASP A 88 -6.20 2.02 5.79
C ASP A 88 -5.73 2.75 4.53
N ILE A 89 -6.67 3.39 3.83
CA ILE A 89 -6.37 4.18 2.63
C ILE A 89 -7.03 5.54 2.76
N ASN A 90 -6.23 6.60 2.61
CA ASN A 90 -6.68 7.98 2.68
C ASN A 90 -6.20 8.78 1.45
N GLU A 91 -7.00 9.71 1.10
CA GLU A 91 -6.69 10.71 0.09
C GLU A 91 -5.73 11.78 0.60
#